data_a5f22a2fcf3a9968326d57224be14b39
#
_entry.id   a5f22a2fcf3a9968326d57224be14b39
#
_cell.length_a   1.000
_cell.length_b   1.000
_cell.length_c   1.000
_cell.angle_alpha   90.00
_cell.angle_beta   90.00
_cell.angle_gamma   90.00
#
_symmetry.space_group_name_H-M   'P 1'
#
loop_
_entity.id
_entity.type
_entity.pdbx_description
1 polymer ?
#
loop_
_entity_poly.entity_id
_entity_poly.type
_entity_poly.pdbx_seq_one_letter_code
_entity_poly.pdbx_strand_id
1 'polypeptide(L)'
;MLPGVNDLLSSAPKLASEWDYVKNGAARPEMIARTARKPYWWICPKGHSYHSSPGSRSRGCGCIYCAGKKVLKGFNDFQSQHPELMPQWDWERNPGIRPDEIVCSYQKKVWWKDGLGHSWKATTANRVHGNGCPYCSGKSVLKGFNDLETKRPDLIQEWDIRKNFPLKPDMVSAGSNRSVLSLIHISEPTRH
;
A
#
# COMPACT_ATOMS: atom_id res chain seq x y z
N MET A 1 -11.47 -32.41 28.54
CA MET A 1 -11.69 -32.87 27.16
C MET A 1 -12.08 -34.32 27.19
N LEU A 2 -13.10 -34.72 26.41
CA LEU A 2 -13.54 -36.11 26.26
C LEU A 2 -13.17 -36.53 24.82
N PRO A 3 -12.21 -37.47 24.65
CA PRO A 3 -11.85 -37.98 23.34
C PRO A 3 -13.07 -38.58 22.62
N GLY A 4 -13.19 -38.35 21.31
CA GLY A 4 -14.34 -38.78 20.51
C GLY A 4 -15.60 -37.93 20.65
N VAL A 5 -15.60 -36.92 21.53
CA VAL A 5 -16.77 -36.05 21.79
C VAL A 5 -16.48 -34.58 21.52
N ASN A 6 -15.48 -34.01 22.19
CA ASN A 6 -15.17 -32.59 22.11
C ASN A 6 -13.68 -32.30 21.80
N ASP A 7 -12.97 -33.31 21.32
CA ASP A 7 -11.65 -33.14 20.72
C ASP A 7 -11.75 -32.45 19.35
N LEU A 8 -10.60 -32.02 18.83
CA LEU A 8 -10.53 -31.27 17.59
C LEU A 8 -10.92 -32.13 16.38
N LEU A 9 -10.53 -33.40 16.35
CA LEU A 9 -10.85 -34.30 15.22
C LEU A 9 -12.37 -34.53 15.13
N SER A 10 -13.01 -34.88 16.25
CA SER A 10 -14.44 -35.20 16.30
C SER A 10 -15.33 -33.97 16.12
N SER A 11 -14.96 -32.83 16.72
CA SER A 11 -15.78 -31.61 16.71
C SER A 11 -15.51 -30.66 15.56
N ALA A 12 -14.39 -30.79 14.85
CA ALA A 12 -14.00 -29.96 13.71
C ALA A 12 -13.09 -30.70 12.71
N PRO A 13 -13.58 -31.77 12.05
CA PRO A 13 -12.77 -32.63 11.18
C PRO A 13 -12.12 -31.87 10.01
N LYS A 14 -12.80 -30.85 9.45
CA LYS A 14 -12.23 -29.97 8.43
C LYS A 14 -11.02 -29.18 8.91
N LEU A 15 -10.99 -28.79 10.17
CA LEU A 15 -9.82 -28.15 10.75
C LEU A 15 -8.72 -29.16 11.04
N ALA A 16 -9.08 -30.35 11.55
CA ALA A 16 -8.14 -31.41 11.83
C ALA A 16 -7.39 -31.87 10.56
N SER A 17 -7.99 -31.80 9.37
CA SER A 17 -7.32 -32.14 8.10
C SER A 17 -6.19 -31.16 7.73
N GLU A 18 -6.15 -29.96 8.30
CA GLU A 18 -5.06 -29.00 8.13
C GLU A 18 -3.94 -29.17 9.19
N TRP A 19 -3.99 -30.18 10.03
CA TRP A 19 -3.00 -30.42 11.09
C TRP A 19 -1.64 -30.82 10.53
N ASP A 20 -0.58 -30.10 10.93
CA ASP A 20 0.78 -30.44 10.53
C ASP A 20 1.33 -31.55 11.45
N TYR A 21 1.14 -32.80 11.06
CA TYR A 21 1.58 -33.96 11.85
C TYR A 21 3.09 -34.00 12.04
N VAL A 22 3.86 -33.45 11.11
CA VAL A 22 5.33 -33.47 11.18
C VAL A 22 5.81 -32.48 12.24
N LYS A 23 5.36 -31.21 12.16
CA LYS A 23 5.82 -30.16 13.08
C LYS A 23 5.22 -30.24 14.46
N ASN A 24 4.05 -30.85 14.61
CA ASN A 24 3.44 -31.06 15.91
C ASN A 24 3.96 -32.30 16.66
N GLY A 25 4.77 -33.13 16.03
CA GLY A 25 5.40 -34.30 16.65
C GLY A 25 4.38 -35.30 17.22
N ALA A 26 4.40 -35.52 18.53
CA ALA A 26 3.49 -36.45 19.21
C ALA A 26 2.08 -35.88 19.45
N ALA A 27 1.87 -34.58 19.29
CA ALA A 27 0.55 -33.98 19.49
C ALA A 27 -0.41 -34.40 18.35
N ARG A 28 -1.63 -34.82 18.73
CA ARG A 28 -2.66 -35.28 17.80
C ARG A 28 -3.98 -34.53 17.99
N PRO A 29 -4.76 -34.31 16.93
CA PRO A 29 -6.05 -33.62 17.02
C PRO A 29 -7.03 -34.29 18.01
N GLU A 30 -6.98 -35.61 18.14
CA GLU A 30 -7.82 -36.41 19.06
C GLU A 30 -7.51 -36.11 20.55
N MET A 31 -6.32 -35.57 20.83
CA MET A 31 -5.84 -35.27 22.18
C MET A 31 -6.00 -33.80 22.58
N ILE A 32 -6.62 -33.00 21.73
CA ILE A 32 -6.64 -31.54 21.87
C ILE A 32 -8.05 -31.02 21.74
N ALA A 33 -8.49 -30.22 22.72
CA ALA A 33 -9.79 -29.59 22.66
C ALA A 33 -9.88 -28.55 21.53
N ARG A 34 -11.01 -28.51 20.82
CA ARG A 34 -11.30 -27.50 19.79
C ARG A 34 -11.07 -26.05 20.27
N THR A 35 -11.28 -25.79 21.55
CA THR A 35 -11.14 -24.46 22.18
C THR A 35 -9.75 -24.19 22.75
N ALA A 36 -8.80 -25.13 22.60
CA ALA A 36 -7.47 -24.99 23.18
C ALA A 36 -6.79 -23.68 22.74
N ARG A 37 -6.12 -23.03 23.71
CA ARG A 37 -5.42 -21.74 23.51
C ARG A 37 -3.95 -21.92 23.12
N LYS A 38 -3.34 -23.08 23.43
CA LYS A 38 -1.97 -23.41 23.03
C LYS A 38 -1.90 -23.44 21.51
N PRO A 39 -0.94 -22.74 20.88
CA PRO A 39 -0.79 -22.76 19.43
C PRO A 39 -0.13 -24.05 18.95
N TYR A 40 -0.53 -24.47 17.76
CA TYR A 40 -0.01 -25.64 17.04
C TYR A 40 0.25 -25.28 15.59
N TRP A 41 0.95 -26.16 14.85
CA TRP A 41 1.24 -26.00 13.45
C TRP A 41 0.11 -26.53 12.57
N TRP A 42 -0.15 -25.79 11.51
CA TRP A 42 -1.21 -26.07 10.53
C TRP A 42 -0.66 -25.93 9.13
N ILE A 43 -1.18 -26.70 8.18
CA ILE A 43 -0.89 -26.59 6.75
C ILE A 43 -2.20 -26.20 6.06
N CYS A 44 -2.27 -24.99 5.49
CA CYS A 44 -3.48 -24.58 4.77
C CYS A 44 -3.58 -25.29 3.41
N PRO A 45 -4.73 -25.24 2.71
CA PRO A 45 -4.90 -25.87 1.38
C PRO A 45 -3.92 -25.39 0.31
N LYS A 46 -3.28 -24.24 0.50
CA LYS A 46 -2.21 -23.72 -0.38
C LYS A 46 -0.81 -24.20 0.05
N GLY A 47 -0.68 -25.09 1.03
CA GLY A 47 0.60 -25.64 1.49
C GLY A 47 1.36 -24.76 2.48
N HIS A 48 0.82 -23.61 2.91
CA HIS A 48 1.53 -22.77 3.88
C HIS A 48 1.46 -23.36 5.27
N SER A 49 2.63 -23.60 5.87
CA SER A 49 2.75 -24.03 7.26
C SER A 49 2.78 -22.80 8.18
N TYR A 50 1.89 -22.74 9.16
CA TYR A 50 1.74 -21.61 10.07
C TYR A 50 1.30 -22.03 11.47
N HIS A 51 1.42 -21.14 12.42
CA HIS A 51 1.17 -21.39 13.85
C HIS A 51 -0.11 -20.68 14.30
N SER A 52 -1.05 -21.41 14.89
CA SER A 52 -2.30 -20.86 15.40
C SER A 52 -2.89 -21.77 16.48
N SER A 53 -3.71 -21.23 17.39
CA SER A 53 -4.42 -22.06 18.35
C SER A 53 -5.70 -22.66 17.76
N PRO A 54 -6.09 -23.88 18.18
CA PRO A 54 -7.37 -24.49 17.80
C PRO A 54 -8.56 -23.57 18.04
N GLY A 55 -8.58 -22.87 19.17
CA GLY A 55 -9.63 -21.91 19.48
C GLY A 55 -9.71 -20.73 18.53
N SER A 56 -8.57 -20.21 18.02
CA SER A 56 -8.54 -19.17 16.98
C SER A 56 -9.01 -19.72 15.64
N ARG A 57 -8.54 -20.90 15.27
CA ARG A 57 -8.97 -21.60 14.05
C ARG A 57 -10.47 -21.85 14.03
N SER A 58 -11.03 -22.30 15.16
CA SER A 58 -12.47 -22.56 15.31
C SER A 58 -13.34 -21.32 15.21
N ARG A 59 -12.78 -20.12 15.46
CA ARG A 59 -13.43 -18.83 15.26
C ARG A 59 -13.26 -18.28 13.84
N GLY A 60 -12.71 -19.06 12.92
CA GLY A 60 -12.54 -18.67 11.52
C GLY A 60 -11.21 -17.98 11.19
N CYS A 61 -10.25 -17.90 12.13
CA CYS A 61 -8.93 -17.37 11.83
C CYS A 61 -8.18 -18.38 10.93
N GLY A 62 -7.98 -18.02 9.66
CA GLY A 62 -7.27 -18.82 8.68
C GLY A 62 -5.74 -18.65 8.71
N CYS A 63 -5.11 -19.07 7.61
CA CYS A 63 -3.68 -18.90 7.40
C CYS A 63 -3.29 -17.42 7.38
N ILE A 64 -2.31 -17.05 8.21
CA ILE A 64 -1.81 -15.68 8.35
C ILE A 64 -1.18 -15.13 7.06
N TYR A 65 -0.61 -16.01 6.23
CA TYR A 65 -0.03 -15.66 4.93
C TYR A 65 -1.11 -15.43 3.88
N CYS A 66 -2.10 -16.33 3.79
CA CYS A 66 -3.25 -16.15 2.89
C CYS A 66 -4.08 -14.91 3.25
N ALA A 67 -4.15 -14.56 4.53
CA ALA A 67 -4.83 -13.37 5.02
C ALA A 67 -4.00 -12.08 4.91
N GLY A 68 -2.79 -12.12 4.36
CA GLY A 68 -1.90 -10.97 4.22
C GLY A 68 -1.42 -10.34 5.54
N LYS A 69 -1.57 -11.05 6.67
CA LYS A 69 -1.17 -10.56 8.00
C LYS A 69 0.34 -10.72 8.26
N LYS A 70 0.98 -11.63 7.54
CA LYS A 70 2.42 -11.88 7.60
C LYS A 70 2.94 -12.11 6.20
N VAL A 71 4.13 -11.57 5.92
CA VAL A 71 4.80 -11.75 4.63
C VAL A 71 5.31 -13.18 4.49
N LEU A 72 5.11 -13.73 3.30
CA LEU A 72 5.77 -14.96 2.82
C LEU A 72 6.37 -14.63 1.46
N LYS A 73 7.71 -14.56 1.40
CA LYS A 73 8.45 -14.25 0.17
C LYS A 73 8.09 -15.23 -0.95
N GLY A 74 7.89 -14.71 -2.15
CA GLY A 74 7.47 -15.48 -3.32
C GLY A 74 5.96 -15.78 -3.38
N PHE A 75 5.18 -15.34 -2.39
CA PHE A 75 3.74 -15.61 -2.36
C PHE A 75 2.89 -14.34 -2.20
N ASN A 76 3.02 -13.61 -1.10
CA ASN A 76 2.18 -12.45 -0.79
C ASN A 76 3.00 -11.18 -0.50
N ASP A 77 4.30 -11.23 -0.76
CA ASP A 77 5.14 -10.05 -0.72
C ASP A 77 4.84 -9.12 -1.89
N PHE A 78 5.14 -7.84 -1.69
CA PHE A 78 4.81 -6.81 -2.66
C PHE A 78 5.54 -6.99 -4.00
N GLN A 79 6.81 -7.43 -3.97
CA GLN A 79 7.60 -7.65 -5.18
C GLN A 79 7.01 -8.75 -6.06
N SER A 80 6.61 -9.88 -5.44
CA SER A 80 6.03 -11.03 -6.17
C SER A 80 4.63 -10.74 -6.69
N GLN A 81 3.84 -9.92 -5.98
CA GLN A 81 2.48 -9.58 -6.38
C GLN A 81 2.43 -8.46 -7.42
N HIS A 82 3.42 -7.56 -7.43
CA HIS A 82 3.47 -6.37 -8.29
C HIS A 82 4.86 -6.15 -8.90
N PRO A 83 5.38 -7.11 -9.69
CA PRO A 83 6.70 -6.98 -10.34
C PRO A 83 6.76 -5.77 -11.29
N GLU A 84 5.62 -5.37 -11.88
CA GLU A 84 5.49 -4.22 -12.77
C GLU A 84 5.79 -2.88 -12.09
N LEU A 85 5.68 -2.81 -10.76
CA LEU A 85 5.99 -1.60 -10.00
C LEU A 85 7.46 -1.52 -9.56
N MET A 86 8.22 -2.60 -9.66
CA MET A 86 9.62 -2.65 -9.21
C MET A 86 10.56 -1.68 -9.94
N PRO A 87 10.42 -1.40 -11.25
CA PRO A 87 11.22 -0.38 -11.92
C PRO A 87 11.03 1.04 -11.36
N GLN A 88 9.92 1.28 -10.65
CA GLN A 88 9.61 2.57 -10.04
C GLN A 88 9.94 2.61 -8.54
N TRP A 89 10.44 1.53 -7.96
CA TRP A 89 10.88 1.51 -6.57
C TRP A 89 12.19 2.29 -6.43
N ASP A 90 12.19 3.32 -5.59
CA ASP A 90 13.41 4.12 -5.33
C ASP A 90 14.29 3.40 -4.31
N TRP A 91 15.22 2.58 -4.81
CA TRP A 91 16.11 1.75 -3.99
C TRP A 91 17.06 2.58 -3.11
N GLU A 92 17.45 3.76 -3.57
CA GLU A 92 18.38 4.65 -2.86
C GLU A 92 17.71 5.31 -1.66
N ARG A 93 16.43 5.71 -1.83
CA ARG A 93 15.67 6.46 -0.81
C ARG A 93 14.85 5.58 0.13
N ASN A 94 14.83 4.28 -0.07
CA ASN A 94 14.18 3.30 0.81
C ASN A 94 15.21 2.40 1.53
N PRO A 95 16.25 2.93 2.20
CA PRO A 95 17.22 2.09 2.89
C PRO A 95 16.54 1.23 3.95
N GLY A 96 16.78 -0.08 3.93
CA GLY A 96 16.23 -1.02 4.91
C GLY A 96 14.76 -1.41 4.70
N ILE A 97 14.10 -0.95 3.62
CA ILE A 97 12.75 -1.41 3.24
C ILE A 97 12.84 -2.17 1.94
N ARG A 98 12.60 -3.47 2.00
CA ARG A 98 12.66 -4.35 0.82
C ARG A 98 11.25 -4.72 0.37
N PRO A 99 10.93 -4.65 -0.94
CA PRO A 99 9.61 -5.02 -1.46
C PRO A 99 9.24 -6.49 -1.21
N ASP A 100 10.23 -7.39 -1.12
CA ASP A 100 10.04 -8.80 -0.80
C ASP A 100 9.80 -9.08 0.70
N GLU A 101 9.83 -8.05 1.55
CA GLU A 101 9.61 -8.14 3.00
C GLU A 101 8.36 -7.39 3.48
N ILE A 102 7.60 -6.82 2.56
CA ILE A 102 6.35 -6.10 2.86
C ILE A 102 5.18 -6.66 2.06
N VAL A 103 3.96 -6.50 2.57
CA VAL A 103 2.71 -6.86 1.87
C VAL A 103 2.15 -5.66 1.08
N CYS A 104 1.22 -5.92 0.14
CA CYS A 104 0.56 -4.86 -0.64
C CYS A 104 -0.15 -3.82 0.24
N SER A 105 -0.62 -4.21 1.43
CA SER A 105 -1.28 -3.33 2.40
C SER A 105 -0.33 -2.61 3.36
N TYR A 106 0.95 -2.50 3.03
CA TYR A 106 1.94 -1.80 3.86
C TYR A 106 1.57 -0.33 4.04
N GLN A 107 1.36 0.09 5.31
CA GLN A 107 0.77 1.38 5.63
C GLN A 107 1.75 2.56 5.56
N LYS A 108 3.05 2.29 5.67
CA LYS A 108 4.05 3.37 5.61
C LYS A 108 4.25 3.81 4.17
N LYS A 109 4.43 5.13 3.98
CA LYS A 109 4.81 5.68 2.68
C LYS A 109 6.26 5.34 2.37
N VAL A 110 6.50 4.86 1.17
CA VAL A 110 7.82 4.59 0.60
C VAL A 110 8.09 5.50 -0.58
N TRP A 111 9.34 5.65 -0.96
CA TRP A 111 9.74 6.45 -2.10
C TRP A 111 9.59 5.69 -3.41
N TRP A 112 9.09 6.40 -4.40
CA TRP A 112 8.91 5.95 -5.77
C TRP A 112 9.64 6.90 -6.70
N LYS A 113 10.11 6.41 -7.84
CA LYS A 113 10.79 7.18 -8.87
C LYS A 113 10.22 6.80 -10.24
N ASP A 114 9.84 7.78 -11.05
CA ASP A 114 9.40 7.51 -12.43
C ASP A 114 10.56 7.55 -13.44
N GLY A 115 10.25 7.23 -14.71
CA GLY A 115 11.24 7.26 -15.80
C GLY A 115 11.76 8.66 -16.14
N LEU A 116 11.11 9.73 -15.66
CA LEU A 116 11.55 11.12 -15.81
C LEU A 116 12.41 11.58 -14.63
N GLY A 117 12.64 10.74 -13.64
CA GLY A 117 13.46 11.04 -12.47
C GLY A 117 12.70 11.72 -11.34
N HIS A 118 11.38 11.91 -11.43
CA HIS A 118 10.60 12.48 -10.33
C HIS A 118 10.51 11.47 -9.18
N SER A 119 10.78 11.93 -7.97
CA SER A 119 10.68 11.09 -6.77
C SER A 119 9.58 11.61 -5.84
N TRP A 120 8.73 10.69 -5.36
CA TRP A 120 7.63 11.04 -4.44
C TRP A 120 7.38 9.93 -3.41
N LYS A 121 6.62 10.25 -2.37
CA LYS A 121 6.20 9.28 -1.35
C LYS A 121 4.76 8.84 -1.56
N ALA A 122 4.52 7.53 -1.60
CA ALA A 122 3.18 6.94 -1.60
C ALA A 122 3.19 5.61 -0.86
N THR A 123 2.01 5.15 -0.38
CA THR A 123 1.85 3.78 0.13
C THR A 123 1.84 2.79 -1.03
N THR A 124 2.20 1.53 -0.75
CA THR A 124 2.10 0.46 -1.75
C THR A 124 0.66 0.30 -2.27
N ALA A 125 -0.33 0.40 -1.37
CA ALA A 125 -1.74 0.35 -1.74
C ALA A 125 -2.14 1.43 -2.76
N ASN A 126 -1.69 2.68 -2.57
CA ASN A 126 -1.95 3.75 -3.54
C ASN A 126 -1.36 3.45 -4.92
N ARG A 127 -0.20 2.82 -4.97
CA ARG A 127 0.43 2.42 -6.23
C ARG A 127 -0.33 1.29 -6.92
N VAL A 128 -0.76 0.28 -6.17
CA VAL A 128 -1.61 -0.82 -6.66
C VAL A 128 -2.93 -0.30 -7.25
N HIS A 129 -3.51 0.75 -6.66
CA HIS A 129 -4.71 1.41 -7.20
C HIS A 129 -4.43 2.32 -8.42
N GLY A 130 -3.24 2.27 -9.01
CA GLY A 130 -2.90 3.01 -10.24
C GLY A 130 -2.54 4.48 -10.02
N ASN A 131 -2.41 4.96 -8.79
CA ASN A 131 -1.97 6.34 -8.55
C ASN A 131 -0.48 6.49 -8.91
N GLY A 132 -0.20 7.17 -10.01
CA GLY A 132 1.14 7.43 -10.53
C GLY A 132 1.87 8.60 -9.86
N CYS A 133 2.84 9.13 -10.59
CA CYS A 133 3.58 10.32 -10.19
C CYS A 133 2.63 11.53 -10.04
N PRO A 134 2.61 12.19 -8.87
CA PRO A 134 1.73 13.34 -8.63
C PRO A 134 2.12 14.57 -9.45
N TYR A 135 3.37 14.65 -9.86
CA TYR A 135 3.87 15.74 -10.69
C TYR A 135 3.44 15.56 -12.15
N CYS A 136 3.58 14.36 -12.72
CA CYS A 136 3.12 14.05 -14.07
C CYS A 136 1.59 14.17 -14.21
N SER A 137 0.84 13.83 -13.15
CA SER A 137 -0.63 13.96 -13.12
C SER A 137 -1.13 15.36 -12.77
N GLY A 138 -0.24 16.32 -12.51
CA GLY A 138 -0.61 17.70 -12.12
C GLY A 138 -1.20 17.83 -10.71
N LYS A 139 -1.27 16.76 -9.92
CA LYS A 139 -1.79 16.78 -8.53
C LYS A 139 -0.88 17.53 -7.57
N SER A 140 0.40 17.63 -7.88
CA SER A 140 1.40 18.37 -7.11
C SER A 140 2.29 19.17 -8.03
N VAL A 141 2.75 20.32 -7.53
CA VAL A 141 3.67 21.17 -8.27
C VAL A 141 5.10 20.71 -8.07
N LEU A 142 5.84 20.67 -9.17
CA LEU A 142 7.29 20.51 -9.19
C LEU A 142 7.89 21.66 -9.97
N LYS A 143 8.63 22.53 -9.27
CA LYS A 143 9.32 23.68 -9.89
C LYS A 143 10.28 23.20 -10.99
N GLY A 144 10.25 23.87 -12.12
CA GLY A 144 11.04 23.51 -13.31
C GLY A 144 10.43 22.39 -14.15
N PHE A 145 9.24 21.87 -13.80
CA PHE A 145 8.59 20.81 -14.56
C PHE A 145 7.14 21.13 -14.97
N ASN A 146 6.24 21.29 -13.99
CA ASN A 146 4.81 21.50 -14.24
C ASN A 146 4.24 22.76 -13.58
N ASP A 147 5.10 23.60 -13.02
CA ASP A 147 4.74 24.89 -12.48
C ASP A 147 4.36 25.89 -13.60
N LEU A 148 3.61 26.92 -13.22
CA LEU A 148 3.11 27.93 -14.14
C LEU A 148 4.25 28.71 -14.81
N GLU A 149 5.29 29.06 -14.04
CA GLU A 149 6.43 29.82 -14.52
C GLU A 149 7.15 29.08 -15.66
N THR A 150 7.34 27.76 -15.51
CA THR A 150 7.99 26.91 -16.49
C THR A 150 7.11 26.62 -17.71
N LYS A 151 5.82 26.34 -17.50
CA LYS A 151 4.91 25.92 -18.57
C LYS A 151 4.25 27.06 -19.33
N ARG A 152 4.08 28.19 -18.70
CA ARG A 152 3.40 29.35 -19.26
C ARG A 152 4.14 30.65 -18.88
N PRO A 153 5.39 30.82 -19.35
CA PRO A 153 6.17 32.02 -19.07
C PRO A 153 5.48 33.30 -19.62
N ASP A 154 4.63 33.15 -20.63
CA ASP A 154 3.80 34.18 -21.19
C ASP A 154 2.86 34.84 -20.15
N LEU A 155 2.32 34.05 -19.24
CA LEU A 155 1.39 34.51 -18.20
C LEU A 155 2.08 35.17 -16.98
N ILE A 156 3.40 35.03 -16.88
CA ILE A 156 4.11 35.58 -15.70
C ILE A 156 4.15 37.08 -15.69
N GLN A 157 4.18 37.72 -16.85
CA GLN A 157 4.13 39.18 -16.99
C GLN A 157 2.81 39.78 -16.46
N GLU A 158 1.75 38.95 -16.50
CA GLU A 158 0.43 39.33 -16.01
C GLU A 158 0.20 39.02 -14.52
N TRP A 159 1.10 38.32 -13.89
CA TRP A 159 0.94 37.88 -12.51
C TRP A 159 1.06 39.03 -11.52
N ASP A 160 0.00 39.32 -10.77
CA ASP A 160 0.05 40.34 -9.69
C ASP A 160 0.74 39.79 -8.44
N ILE A 161 2.05 40.03 -8.34
CA ILE A 161 2.89 39.55 -7.23
C ILE A 161 2.38 39.98 -5.88
N ARG A 162 1.85 41.24 -5.78
CA ARG A 162 1.42 41.80 -4.50
C ARG A 162 0.10 41.22 -4.03
N LYS A 163 -0.87 41.12 -4.93
CA LYS A 163 -2.20 40.60 -4.58
C LYS A 163 -2.25 39.09 -4.41
N ASN A 164 -1.34 38.35 -5.05
CA ASN A 164 -1.25 36.89 -4.91
C ASN A 164 -0.33 36.46 -3.76
N PHE A 165 0.37 37.37 -3.08
CA PHE A 165 1.26 36.99 -1.96
C PHE A 165 0.53 36.15 -0.89
N PRO A 166 1.12 35.10 -0.35
CA PRO A 166 2.51 34.60 -0.55
C PRO A 166 2.66 33.63 -1.75
N LEU A 167 1.63 33.46 -2.58
CA LEU A 167 1.61 32.54 -3.71
C LEU A 167 2.48 33.06 -4.85
N LYS A 168 3.38 32.20 -5.35
CA LYS A 168 4.25 32.53 -6.48
C LYS A 168 3.90 31.64 -7.69
N PRO A 169 4.24 32.05 -8.93
CA PRO A 169 3.99 31.26 -10.12
C PRO A 169 4.64 29.86 -10.09
N ASP A 170 5.82 29.73 -9.49
CA ASP A 170 6.52 28.45 -9.34
C ASP A 170 5.88 27.50 -8.30
N MET A 171 4.86 27.99 -7.57
CA MET A 171 4.10 27.23 -6.56
C MET A 171 2.73 26.76 -7.08
N VAL A 172 2.38 27.07 -8.31
CA VAL A 172 1.09 26.76 -8.94
C VAL A 172 1.34 25.94 -10.20
N SER A 173 0.62 24.84 -10.39
CA SER A 173 0.70 24.08 -11.65
C SER A 173 -0.04 24.83 -12.77
N ALA A 174 0.44 24.71 -14.00
CA ALA A 174 -0.18 25.31 -15.16
C ALA A 174 -1.64 24.87 -15.40
N GLY A 175 -2.03 23.68 -14.91
CA GLY A 175 -3.40 23.16 -14.97
C GLY A 175 -4.19 23.32 -13.66
N SER A 176 -3.78 24.21 -12.78
CA SER A 176 -4.47 24.43 -11.50
C SER A 176 -5.81 25.15 -11.68
N ASN A 177 -6.85 24.70 -10.99
CA ASN A 177 -8.14 25.40 -10.91
C ASN A 177 -8.13 26.54 -9.85
N ARG A 178 -6.96 26.85 -9.30
CA ARG A 178 -6.82 27.91 -8.28
C ARG A 178 -6.95 29.28 -8.92
N SER A 179 -7.90 30.06 -8.45
CA SER A 179 -8.06 31.47 -8.89
C SER A 179 -6.87 32.31 -8.41
N VAL A 180 -6.31 33.07 -9.32
CA VAL A 180 -5.21 34.02 -9.07
C VAL A 180 -5.53 35.36 -9.72
N LEU A 181 -4.91 36.42 -9.24
CA LEU A 181 -5.14 37.77 -9.75
C LEU A 181 -4.10 38.16 -10.81
N SER A 182 -4.58 38.65 -11.93
CA SER A 182 -3.77 39.19 -13.04
C SER A 182 -3.67 40.71 -12.97
N LEU A 183 -2.57 41.28 -13.47
CA LEU A 183 -2.37 42.70 -13.67
C LEU A 183 -3.19 43.26 -14.85
N ILE A 184 -3.68 42.39 -15.72
CA ILE A 184 -4.53 42.85 -16.85
C ILE A 184 -5.90 43.14 -16.28
N HIS A 185 -6.18 44.44 -16.07
CA HIS A 185 -7.53 44.97 -15.96
C HIS A 185 -8.16 44.96 -17.34
N ILE A 186 -9.18 44.11 -17.53
CA ILE A 186 -10.12 44.36 -18.63
C ILE A 186 -10.77 45.71 -18.29
N SER A 187 -10.30 46.78 -18.92
CA SER A 187 -11.03 48.05 -18.94
C SER A 187 -12.35 47.74 -19.64
N GLU A 188 -13.46 47.80 -18.87
CA GLU A 188 -14.79 47.77 -19.46
C GLU A 188 -14.84 48.86 -20.52
N PRO A 189 -15.36 48.58 -21.74
CA PRO A 189 -15.61 49.63 -22.71
C PRO A 189 -16.60 50.58 -22.09
N THR A 190 -16.15 51.84 -21.86
CA THR A 190 -17.02 52.96 -21.50
C THR A 190 -18.13 53.03 -22.52
N ARG A 191 -19.36 52.66 -22.11
CA ARG A 191 -20.56 52.99 -22.89
C ARG A 191 -20.73 54.49 -22.89
N HIS A 192 -20.50 55.09 -24.04
CA HIS A 192 -21.02 56.44 -24.38
C HIS A 192 -22.46 56.33 -24.88
#